data_f07d894ec4af177b4af24c9825549080
#
_entry.id   f07d894ec4af177b4af24c9825549080
#
_cell.length_a   1.000
_cell.length_b   1.000
_cell.length_c   1.000
_cell.angle_alpha   90.00
_cell.angle_beta   90.00
_cell.angle_gamma   90.00
#
_symmetry.space_group_name_H-M   'P 1'
#
loop_
_entity.id
_entity.type
_entity.pdbx_description
1 polymer ?
#
loop_
_entity_poly.entity_id
_entity_poly.type
_entity_poly.pdbx_seq_one_letter_code
_entity_poly.pdbx_strand_id
1 'polypeptide(L)'
;MAVIAKILVFAGSIRSGAYSGRTADVAQKELALQGAEVTRISLADYPLPILDEDLEKEKGIPENAIKLARQIAAHDGLLIATPEYNGSIPPLLKNTIDWVSRVRTDDGRSFRPFTGKPAGLCSSSKGHFAGVRCINHLRAVLARCQMEVVTPECSVPEGGNAFDEDGNFRDERLHRSMEHLCRTLIETSRLLSTRIEA
;
A
#
# COMPACT_ATOMS: atom_id res chain seq x y z
N MET A 1 -18.78 1.57 20.85
CA MET A 1 -17.32 1.83 20.83
C MET A 1 -16.93 2.14 19.41
N ALA A 2 -16.02 3.09 19.15
CA ALA A 2 -15.56 3.32 17.77
C ALA A 2 -14.77 2.10 17.28
N VAL A 3 -15.06 1.63 16.06
CA VAL A 3 -14.32 0.52 15.44
C VAL A 3 -12.87 0.95 15.22
N ILE A 4 -11.93 0.17 15.70
CA ILE A 4 -10.50 0.42 15.45
C ILE A 4 -10.18 -0.08 14.03
N ALA A 5 -9.75 0.84 13.16
CA ALA A 5 -9.37 0.47 11.78
C ALA A 5 -8.06 -0.31 11.77
N LYS A 6 -8.02 -1.42 11.05
CA LYS A 6 -6.83 -2.24 10.81
C LYS A 6 -6.23 -1.87 9.47
N ILE A 7 -5.02 -1.33 9.47
CA ILE A 7 -4.35 -0.83 8.26
C ILE A 7 -3.10 -1.67 7.97
N LEU A 8 -3.05 -2.24 6.77
CA LEU A 8 -1.86 -2.91 6.26
C LEU A 8 -0.96 -1.90 5.55
N VAL A 9 0.31 -1.83 5.94
CA VAL A 9 1.31 -0.91 5.37
C VAL A 9 2.42 -1.70 4.71
N PHE A 10 2.80 -1.34 3.49
CA PHE A 10 3.98 -1.89 2.82
C PHE A 10 4.60 -0.92 1.82
N ALA A 11 5.87 -1.16 1.49
CA ALA A 11 6.60 -0.40 0.49
C ALA A 11 6.69 -1.16 -0.84
N GLY A 12 6.63 -0.44 -1.97
CA GLY A 12 6.82 -1.00 -3.31
C GLY A 12 8.28 -1.28 -3.68
N SER A 13 9.20 -1.30 -2.70
CA SER A 13 10.62 -1.61 -2.87
C SER A 13 11.12 -2.45 -1.71
N ILE A 14 11.94 -3.45 -2.02
CA ILE A 14 12.63 -4.31 -1.03
C ILE A 14 14.10 -3.93 -0.83
N ARG A 15 14.58 -2.87 -1.48
CA ARG A 15 15.95 -2.41 -1.31
C ARG A 15 16.17 -1.92 0.12
N SER A 16 17.24 -2.38 0.77
CA SER A 16 17.64 -1.86 2.08
C SER A 16 17.84 -0.35 2.04
N GLY A 17 17.27 0.37 3.01
CA GLY A 17 17.32 1.84 3.07
C GLY A 17 16.59 2.55 1.92
N ALA A 18 15.62 1.90 1.27
CA ALA A 18 14.78 2.56 0.28
C ALA A 18 14.00 3.72 0.91
N TYR A 19 13.92 4.86 0.22
CA TYR A 19 13.15 6.01 0.71
C TYR A 19 11.67 5.67 0.89
N SER A 20 11.10 4.84 0.01
CA SER A 20 9.74 4.34 0.17
C SER A 20 9.55 3.48 1.42
N GLY A 21 10.58 2.72 1.83
CA GLY A 21 10.58 2.02 3.11
C GLY A 21 10.49 2.99 4.28
N ARG A 22 11.38 4.00 4.31
CA ARG A 22 11.37 5.07 5.33
C ARG A 22 10.06 5.86 5.35
N THR A 23 9.50 6.16 4.17
CA THR A 23 8.17 6.81 4.07
C THR A 23 7.07 5.93 4.65
N ALA A 24 7.11 4.62 4.41
CA ALA A 24 6.16 3.67 5.01
C ALA A 24 6.32 3.59 6.54
N ASP A 25 7.53 3.74 7.06
CA ASP A 25 7.78 3.73 8.51
C ASP A 25 7.23 5.01 9.18
N VAL A 26 7.33 6.18 8.53
CA VAL A 26 6.66 7.41 8.99
C VAL A 26 5.14 7.23 8.96
N ALA A 27 4.59 6.66 7.88
CA ALA A 27 3.15 6.41 7.77
C ALA A 27 2.65 5.44 8.84
N GLN A 28 3.42 4.39 9.16
CA GLN A 28 3.09 3.45 10.23
C GLN A 28 3.02 4.15 11.59
N LYS A 29 4.01 5.00 11.91
CA LYS A 29 4.01 5.79 13.17
C LYS A 29 2.78 6.69 13.24
N GLU A 30 2.48 7.41 12.16
CA GLU A 30 1.37 8.35 12.10
C GLU A 30 0.00 7.65 12.24
N LEU A 31 -0.21 6.54 11.54
CA LEU A 31 -1.44 5.73 11.66
C LEU A 31 -1.64 5.23 13.10
N ALA A 32 -0.58 4.77 13.76
CA ALA A 32 -0.63 4.31 15.15
C ALA A 32 -0.94 5.46 16.12
N LEU A 33 -0.34 6.65 15.94
CA LEU A 33 -0.62 7.85 16.73
C LEU A 33 -2.10 8.28 16.61
N GLN A 34 -2.71 8.07 15.44
CA GLN A 34 -4.13 8.36 15.19
C GLN A 34 -5.07 7.21 15.60
N GLY A 35 -4.55 6.17 16.28
CA GLY A 35 -5.34 5.11 16.89
C GLY A 35 -5.80 4.00 15.94
N ALA A 36 -5.09 3.76 14.85
CA ALA A 36 -5.27 2.56 14.03
C ALA A 36 -4.44 1.39 14.56
N GLU A 37 -4.93 0.17 14.34
CA GLU A 37 -4.12 -1.04 14.44
C GLU A 37 -3.32 -1.22 13.13
N VAL A 38 -2.00 -1.24 13.21
CA VAL A 38 -1.15 -1.20 12.02
C VAL A 38 -0.31 -2.46 11.89
N THR A 39 -0.42 -3.12 10.76
CA THR A 39 0.47 -4.23 10.37
C THR A 39 1.43 -3.74 9.28
N ARG A 40 2.74 -3.83 9.54
CA ARG A 40 3.79 -3.49 8.57
C ARG A 40 4.38 -4.78 8.02
N ILE A 41 4.33 -4.96 6.69
CA ILE A 41 4.94 -6.11 6.02
C ILE A 41 6.02 -5.69 5.02
N SER A 42 6.91 -6.61 4.66
CA SER A 42 7.87 -6.47 3.57
C SER A 42 7.48 -7.37 2.41
N LEU A 43 7.49 -6.86 1.18
CA LEU A 43 7.30 -7.69 -0.01
C LEU A 43 8.45 -8.68 -0.25
N ALA A 44 9.60 -8.50 0.44
CA ALA A 44 10.69 -9.48 0.43
C ALA A 44 10.29 -10.83 1.07
N ASP A 45 9.34 -10.81 2.00
CA ASP A 45 8.85 -12.01 2.68
C ASP A 45 7.87 -12.82 1.82
N TYR A 46 7.46 -12.25 0.68
CA TYR A 46 6.49 -12.81 -0.26
C TYR A 46 7.05 -12.84 -1.69
N PRO A 47 8.17 -13.53 -1.97
CA PRO A 47 8.72 -13.60 -3.30
C PRO A 47 7.74 -14.23 -4.29
N LEU A 48 7.56 -13.58 -5.44
CA LEU A 48 6.66 -13.99 -6.50
C LEU A 48 7.42 -14.06 -7.83
N PRO A 49 7.20 -15.09 -8.67
CA PRO A 49 7.69 -15.08 -10.03
C PRO A 49 7.03 -13.92 -10.81
N ILE A 50 7.62 -13.52 -11.92
CA ILE A 50 6.92 -12.62 -12.86
C ILE A 50 5.64 -13.32 -13.32
N LEU A 51 4.52 -12.56 -13.33
CA LEU A 51 3.24 -13.12 -13.77
C LEU A 51 3.34 -13.61 -15.21
N ASP A 52 3.00 -14.86 -15.37
CA ASP A 52 2.92 -15.57 -16.64
C ASP A 52 1.68 -16.48 -16.59
N GLU A 53 0.78 -16.33 -17.56
CA GLU A 53 -0.47 -17.10 -17.58
C GLU A 53 -0.24 -18.59 -17.91
N ASP A 54 0.85 -18.95 -18.60
CA ASP A 54 1.19 -20.35 -18.81
C ASP A 54 1.74 -20.98 -17.53
N LEU A 55 2.54 -20.25 -16.77
CA LEU A 55 2.99 -20.65 -15.44
C LEU A 55 1.80 -20.81 -14.49
N GLU A 56 0.83 -19.88 -14.52
CA GLU A 56 -0.40 -19.96 -13.69
C GLU A 56 -1.22 -21.22 -14.03
N LYS A 57 -1.38 -21.55 -15.32
CA LYS A 57 -2.09 -22.77 -15.75
C LYS A 57 -1.38 -24.04 -15.33
N GLU A 58 -0.05 -24.06 -15.40
CA GLU A 58 0.76 -25.23 -15.06
C GLU A 58 0.85 -25.48 -13.56
N LYS A 59 1.10 -24.42 -12.76
CA LYS A 59 1.44 -24.50 -11.33
C LYS A 59 0.41 -23.89 -10.39
N GLY A 60 -0.61 -23.24 -10.93
CA GLY A 60 -1.59 -22.51 -10.14
C GLY A 60 -1.05 -21.18 -9.61
N ILE A 61 -1.83 -20.55 -8.75
CA ILE A 61 -1.46 -19.28 -8.09
C ILE A 61 -0.40 -19.55 -7.03
N PRO A 62 0.72 -18.79 -7.02
CA PRO A 62 1.77 -18.94 -6.03
C PRO A 62 1.24 -18.79 -4.59
N GLU A 63 1.72 -19.63 -3.66
CA GLU A 63 1.29 -19.61 -2.26
C GLU A 63 1.48 -18.21 -1.62
N ASN A 64 2.57 -17.50 -1.95
CA ASN A 64 2.81 -16.16 -1.43
C ASN A 64 1.79 -15.12 -1.93
N ALA A 65 1.22 -15.30 -3.12
CA ALA A 65 0.11 -14.45 -3.59
C ALA A 65 -1.17 -14.70 -2.76
N ILE A 66 -1.45 -15.96 -2.41
CA ILE A 66 -2.57 -16.32 -1.54
C ILE A 66 -2.37 -15.77 -0.12
N LYS A 67 -1.17 -15.91 0.44
CA LYS A 67 -0.83 -15.34 1.76
C LYS A 67 -1.00 -13.82 1.78
N LEU A 68 -0.51 -13.10 0.77
CA LEU A 68 -0.70 -11.65 0.64
C LEU A 68 -2.17 -11.27 0.48
N ALA A 69 -2.92 -12.01 -0.33
CA ALA A 69 -4.35 -11.79 -0.52
C ALA A 69 -5.12 -11.92 0.81
N ARG A 70 -4.79 -12.93 1.62
CA ARG A 70 -5.36 -13.10 2.97
C ARG A 70 -4.97 -11.96 3.91
N GLN A 71 -3.70 -11.50 3.88
CA GLN A 71 -3.29 -10.32 4.64
C GLN A 71 -4.10 -9.08 4.25
N ILE A 72 -4.24 -8.82 2.96
CA ILE A 72 -5.03 -7.70 2.46
C ILE A 72 -6.49 -7.83 2.90
N ALA A 73 -7.08 -9.02 2.79
CA ALA A 73 -8.47 -9.25 3.17
C ALA A 73 -8.72 -9.04 4.68
N ALA A 74 -7.74 -9.40 5.53
CA ALA A 74 -7.84 -9.29 6.98
C ALA A 74 -7.76 -7.84 7.53
N HIS A 75 -7.43 -6.86 6.68
CA HIS A 75 -7.31 -5.45 7.05
C HIS A 75 -8.43 -4.62 6.43
N ASP A 76 -8.77 -3.51 7.08
CA ASP A 76 -9.82 -2.58 6.64
C ASP A 76 -9.36 -1.62 5.54
N GLY A 77 -8.07 -1.36 5.47
CA GLY A 77 -7.46 -0.48 4.48
C GLY A 77 -5.98 -0.77 4.23
N LEU A 78 -5.44 -0.21 3.14
CA LEU A 78 -4.04 -0.33 2.76
C LEU A 78 -3.36 1.03 2.74
N LEU A 79 -2.10 1.12 3.18
CA LEU A 79 -1.23 2.25 2.87
C LEU A 79 -0.02 1.73 2.09
N ILE A 80 0.19 2.27 0.89
CA ILE A 80 1.24 1.84 -0.04
C ILE A 80 2.22 2.98 -0.26
N ALA A 81 3.48 2.77 0.16
CA ALA A 81 4.58 3.70 -0.12
C ALA A 81 5.40 3.20 -1.31
N THR A 82 5.41 3.94 -2.42
CA THR A 82 6.05 3.48 -3.66
C THR A 82 7.21 4.36 -4.09
N PRO A 83 8.31 3.81 -4.61
CA PRO A 83 9.26 4.60 -5.40
C PRO A 83 8.71 4.77 -6.82
N GLU A 84 9.28 5.71 -7.56
CA GLU A 84 9.02 5.87 -9.00
C GLU A 84 10.17 5.27 -9.81
N TYR A 85 9.89 4.34 -10.70
CA TYR A 85 10.85 3.77 -11.64
C TYR A 85 10.47 4.16 -13.07
N ASN A 86 11.33 4.95 -13.72
CA ASN A 86 11.10 5.43 -15.10
C ASN A 86 9.71 6.09 -15.29
N GLY A 87 9.30 6.91 -14.31
CA GLY A 87 8.02 7.61 -14.36
C GLY A 87 6.79 6.75 -14.08
N SER A 88 6.94 5.55 -13.54
CA SER A 88 5.83 4.60 -13.32
C SER A 88 6.01 3.75 -12.07
N ILE A 89 5.09 2.80 -11.91
CA ILE A 89 5.03 1.82 -10.83
C ILE A 89 6.24 0.87 -10.92
N PRO A 90 6.93 0.55 -9.80
CA PRO A 90 7.99 -0.45 -9.80
C PRO A 90 7.46 -1.83 -10.24
N PRO A 91 8.25 -2.60 -11.00
CA PRO A 91 7.85 -3.96 -11.43
C PRO A 91 7.43 -4.86 -10.28
N LEU A 92 8.14 -4.81 -9.15
CA LEU A 92 7.81 -5.57 -7.94
C LEU A 92 6.38 -5.30 -7.47
N LEU A 93 6.02 -4.03 -7.31
CA LEU A 93 4.68 -3.64 -6.84
C LEU A 93 3.60 -4.03 -7.84
N LYS A 94 3.84 -3.76 -9.14
CA LYS A 94 2.88 -4.11 -10.19
C LYS A 94 2.66 -5.63 -10.25
N ASN A 95 3.73 -6.42 -10.25
CA ASN A 95 3.66 -7.88 -10.24
C ASN A 95 2.92 -8.43 -9.01
N THR A 96 3.16 -7.82 -7.83
CA THR A 96 2.46 -8.20 -6.60
C THR A 96 0.95 -7.97 -6.73
N ILE A 97 0.52 -6.80 -7.22
CA ILE A 97 -0.89 -6.49 -7.44
C ILE A 97 -1.51 -7.44 -8.45
N ASP A 98 -0.79 -7.73 -9.54
CA ASP A 98 -1.27 -8.62 -10.59
C ASP A 98 -1.52 -10.03 -10.06
N TRP A 99 -0.55 -10.64 -9.37
CA TRP A 99 -0.73 -11.96 -8.77
C TRP A 99 -1.84 -12.00 -7.73
N VAL A 100 -1.89 -11.03 -6.82
CA VAL A 100 -2.93 -10.96 -5.77
C VAL A 100 -4.33 -10.83 -6.38
N SER A 101 -4.48 -10.09 -7.48
CA SER A 101 -5.75 -9.93 -8.19
C SER A 101 -6.29 -11.22 -8.83
N ARG A 102 -5.42 -12.23 -9.03
CA ARG A 102 -5.79 -13.56 -9.55
C ARG A 102 -6.38 -14.47 -8.48
N VAL A 103 -6.18 -14.17 -7.20
CA VAL A 103 -6.76 -14.94 -6.09
C VAL A 103 -8.24 -14.64 -5.99
N ARG A 104 -9.08 -15.49 -6.60
CA ARG A 104 -10.54 -15.29 -6.71
C ARG A 104 -11.37 -16.21 -5.84
N THR A 105 -10.72 -17.19 -5.23
CA THR A 105 -11.35 -18.13 -4.30
C THR A 105 -10.41 -18.38 -3.12
N ASP A 106 -10.96 -18.52 -1.93
CA ASP A 106 -10.26 -18.98 -0.73
C ASP A 106 -11.18 -19.97 0.00
N ASP A 107 -10.67 -21.14 0.34
CA ASP A 107 -11.44 -22.24 0.95
C ASP A 107 -12.78 -22.53 0.22
N GLY A 108 -12.76 -22.50 -1.11
CA GLY A 108 -13.91 -22.76 -1.97
C GLY A 108 -14.95 -21.64 -2.05
N ARG A 109 -14.71 -20.50 -1.40
CA ARG A 109 -15.61 -19.33 -1.42
C ARG A 109 -15.07 -18.25 -2.35
N SER A 110 -15.97 -17.44 -2.93
CA SER A 110 -15.57 -16.26 -3.69
C SER A 110 -14.72 -15.33 -2.82
N PHE A 111 -13.58 -14.89 -3.35
CA PHE A 111 -12.61 -14.10 -2.63
C PHE A 111 -12.12 -12.94 -3.50
N ARG A 112 -12.20 -11.73 -2.99
CA ARG A 112 -11.88 -10.48 -3.68
C ARG A 112 -11.08 -9.56 -2.77
N PRO A 113 -9.75 -9.77 -2.59
CA PRO A 113 -8.99 -9.11 -1.53
C PRO A 113 -8.96 -7.58 -1.63
N PHE A 114 -9.07 -7.02 -2.84
CA PHE A 114 -9.02 -5.58 -3.07
C PHE A 114 -10.38 -4.88 -3.06
N THR A 115 -11.44 -5.60 -3.43
CA THR A 115 -12.76 -4.99 -3.71
C THR A 115 -13.31 -4.22 -2.51
N GLY A 116 -13.64 -2.94 -2.73
CA GLY A 116 -14.24 -2.05 -1.74
C GLY A 116 -13.29 -1.58 -0.63
N LYS A 117 -12.01 -1.96 -0.66
CA LYS A 117 -11.05 -1.52 0.36
C LYS A 117 -10.47 -0.13 0.05
N PRO A 118 -10.38 0.75 1.05
CA PRO A 118 -9.66 2.01 0.91
C PRO A 118 -8.15 1.80 0.77
N ALA A 119 -7.53 2.67 -0.04
CA ALA A 119 -6.09 2.72 -0.17
C ALA A 119 -5.58 4.15 -0.05
N GLY A 120 -4.58 4.36 0.81
CA GLY A 120 -3.76 5.55 0.90
C GLY A 120 -2.45 5.38 0.14
N LEU A 121 -2.03 6.42 -0.59
CA LEU A 121 -0.83 6.37 -1.41
C LEU A 121 0.19 7.41 -0.97
N CYS A 122 1.43 6.98 -0.82
CA CYS A 122 2.56 7.88 -0.73
C CYS A 122 3.71 7.44 -1.65
N SER A 123 4.54 8.38 -2.04
CA SER A 123 5.68 8.13 -2.89
C SER A 123 6.93 8.83 -2.38
N SER A 124 8.07 8.36 -2.84
CA SER A 124 9.35 9.02 -2.57
C SER A 124 10.31 8.81 -3.73
N SER A 125 11.07 9.85 -4.06
CA SER A 125 12.10 9.79 -5.09
C SER A 125 13.32 10.62 -4.72
N LYS A 126 14.44 10.41 -5.44
CA LYS A 126 15.61 11.31 -5.35
C LYS A 126 15.34 12.66 -6.00
N GLY A 127 14.41 12.69 -6.96
CA GLY A 127 14.15 13.88 -7.75
C GLY A 127 13.08 14.78 -7.12
N HIS A 128 13.00 15.99 -7.67
CA HIS A 128 12.08 17.03 -7.22
C HIS A 128 10.58 16.67 -7.42
N PHE A 129 10.25 15.84 -8.42
CA PHE A 129 8.88 15.43 -8.69
C PHE A 129 8.31 14.40 -7.72
N ALA A 130 9.08 13.96 -6.74
CA ALA A 130 8.63 13.17 -5.59
C ALA A 130 7.88 11.85 -5.92
N GLY A 131 7.87 11.40 -7.19
CA GLY A 131 7.14 10.18 -7.58
C GLY A 131 5.66 10.39 -7.92
N VAL A 132 5.24 11.63 -8.19
CA VAL A 132 3.83 11.96 -8.50
C VAL A 132 3.26 11.18 -9.69
N ARG A 133 4.08 10.86 -10.70
CA ARG A 133 3.64 10.06 -11.86
C ARG A 133 3.28 8.64 -11.45
N CYS A 134 4.12 8.05 -10.58
CA CYS A 134 3.87 6.72 -10.05
C CYS A 134 2.56 6.66 -9.26
N ILE A 135 2.26 7.65 -8.42
CA ILE A 135 0.98 7.72 -7.69
C ILE A 135 -0.20 7.74 -8.64
N ASN A 136 -0.17 8.56 -9.69
CA ASN A 136 -1.24 8.64 -10.68
C ASN A 136 -1.47 7.29 -11.38
N HIS A 137 -0.40 6.60 -11.79
CA HIS A 137 -0.50 5.28 -12.40
C HIS A 137 -1.02 4.23 -11.40
N LEU A 138 -0.52 4.25 -10.16
CA LEU A 138 -0.94 3.30 -9.12
C LEU A 138 -2.42 3.49 -8.76
N ARG A 139 -2.88 4.73 -8.66
CA ARG A 139 -4.30 5.08 -8.44
C ARG A 139 -5.20 4.42 -9.49
N ALA A 140 -4.84 4.53 -10.78
CA ALA A 140 -5.59 3.91 -11.88
C ALA A 140 -5.60 2.38 -11.79
N VAL A 141 -4.47 1.76 -11.46
CA VAL A 141 -4.36 0.29 -11.28
C VAL A 141 -5.23 -0.19 -10.13
N LEU A 142 -5.18 0.47 -8.97
CA LEU A 142 -5.97 0.09 -7.79
C LEU A 142 -7.47 0.33 -7.99
N ALA A 143 -7.85 1.42 -8.65
CA ALA A 143 -9.24 1.67 -9.04
C ALA A 143 -9.76 0.55 -9.98
N ARG A 144 -8.92 0.05 -10.92
CA ARG A 144 -9.26 -1.12 -11.75
C ARG A 144 -9.44 -2.39 -10.92
N CYS A 145 -8.73 -2.52 -9.79
CA CYS A 145 -8.92 -3.60 -8.81
C CYS A 145 -10.12 -3.37 -7.88
N GLN A 146 -10.93 -2.32 -8.13
CA GLN A 146 -12.13 -1.96 -7.34
C GLN A 146 -11.80 -1.48 -5.92
N MET A 147 -10.64 -0.86 -5.73
CA MET A 147 -10.30 -0.17 -4.48
C MET A 147 -10.77 1.28 -4.46
N GLU A 148 -11.08 1.78 -3.28
CA GLU A 148 -11.42 3.17 -3.01
C GLU A 148 -10.15 3.95 -2.64
N VAL A 149 -9.47 4.51 -3.64
CA VAL A 149 -8.22 5.26 -3.39
C VAL A 149 -8.54 6.65 -2.86
N VAL A 150 -8.18 6.92 -1.59
CA VAL A 150 -8.42 8.24 -0.97
C VAL A 150 -7.70 9.36 -1.72
N THR A 151 -8.29 10.56 -1.71
CA THR A 151 -7.76 11.71 -2.46
C THR A 151 -6.47 12.27 -1.91
N PRO A 152 -6.26 12.41 -0.57
CA PRO A 152 -4.98 12.87 -0.06
C PRO A 152 -3.85 11.91 -0.42
N GLU A 153 -2.67 12.47 -0.64
CA GLU A 153 -1.43 11.73 -0.91
C GLU A 153 -0.24 12.44 -0.27
N CYS A 154 0.84 11.71 -0.04
CA CYS A 154 2.09 12.28 0.47
C CYS A 154 3.24 11.94 -0.48
N SER A 155 3.72 12.90 -1.24
CA SER A 155 4.83 12.75 -2.18
C SER A 155 6.10 13.38 -1.61
N VAL A 156 7.12 12.57 -1.36
CA VAL A 156 8.38 12.95 -0.69
C VAL A 156 9.47 13.20 -1.73
N PRO A 157 9.81 14.48 -2.02
CA PRO A 157 10.93 14.84 -2.89
C PRO A 157 12.26 14.62 -2.16
N GLU A 158 13.34 14.56 -2.94
CA GLU A 158 14.71 14.59 -2.44
C GLU A 158 14.96 13.63 -1.26
N GLY A 159 14.47 12.40 -1.40
CA GLY A 159 14.38 11.39 -0.32
C GLY A 159 15.69 11.18 0.46
N GLY A 160 16.87 11.57 -0.10
CA GLY A 160 18.13 11.54 0.62
C GLY A 160 18.20 12.51 1.80
N ASN A 161 17.53 13.65 1.71
CA ASN A 161 17.52 14.73 2.71
C ASN A 161 16.19 14.88 3.44
N ALA A 162 15.16 14.13 3.06
CA ALA A 162 13.80 14.31 3.55
C ALA A 162 13.58 13.90 5.00
N PHE A 163 14.49 13.10 5.57
CA PHE A 163 14.33 12.51 6.90
C PHE A 163 15.43 12.93 7.85
N ASP A 164 15.10 13.11 9.13
CA ASP A 164 16.03 13.32 10.23
C ASP A 164 16.68 12.01 10.71
N GLU A 165 17.48 12.08 11.79
CA GLU A 165 18.17 10.94 12.39
C GLU A 165 17.19 9.95 13.04
N ASP A 166 16.04 10.42 13.53
CA ASP A 166 14.97 9.62 14.13
C ASP A 166 14.01 9.02 13.10
N GLY A 167 14.25 9.31 11.80
CA GLY A 167 13.48 8.81 10.68
C GLY A 167 12.14 9.55 10.45
N ASN A 168 11.96 10.74 11.03
CA ASN A 168 10.81 11.61 10.77
C ASN A 168 11.10 12.54 9.58
N PHE A 169 10.05 13.13 9.00
CA PHE A 169 10.27 14.14 7.97
C PHE A 169 10.91 15.41 8.58
N ARG A 170 11.82 16.03 7.84
CA ARG A 170 12.37 17.35 8.20
C ARG A 170 11.42 18.49 7.85
N ASP A 171 10.61 18.32 6.82
CA ASP A 171 9.66 19.33 6.33
C ASP A 171 8.30 19.14 6.97
N GLU A 172 7.85 20.16 7.68
CA GLU A 172 6.55 20.23 8.35
C GLU A 172 5.37 20.08 7.37
N ARG A 173 5.54 20.44 6.11
CA ARG A 173 4.50 20.25 5.08
C ARG A 173 4.30 18.77 4.77
N LEU A 174 5.38 17.99 4.75
CA LEU A 174 5.30 16.53 4.57
C LEU A 174 4.61 15.86 5.76
N HIS A 175 4.89 16.33 6.99
CA HIS A 175 4.18 15.87 8.19
C HIS A 175 2.67 16.08 8.06
N ARG A 176 2.24 17.31 7.76
CA ARG A 176 0.81 17.63 7.58
C ARG A 176 0.16 16.83 6.45
N SER A 177 0.88 16.60 5.35
CA SER A 177 0.39 15.78 4.23
C SER A 177 0.19 14.33 4.66
N MET A 178 1.15 13.76 5.40
CA MET A 178 1.05 12.39 5.92
C MET A 178 -0.05 12.26 6.95
N GLU A 179 -0.15 13.21 7.89
CA GLU A 179 -1.22 13.27 8.89
C GLU A 179 -2.60 13.28 8.22
N HIS A 180 -2.79 14.14 7.21
CA HIS A 180 -4.06 14.24 6.49
C HIS A 180 -4.39 12.95 5.72
N LEU A 181 -3.40 12.36 5.04
CA LEU A 181 -3.54 11.08 4.36
C LEU A 181 -3.97 9.97 5.33
N CYS A 182 -3.27 9.82 6.44
CA CYS A 182 -3.54 8.80 7.44
C CYS A 182 -4.92 8.95 8.06
N ARG A 183 -5.30 10.17 8.46
CA ARG A 183 -6.63 10.48 8.99
C ARG A 183 -7.74 10.11 8.01
N THR A 184 -7.63 10.54 6.77
CA THR A 184 -8.64 10.23 5.73
C THR A 184 -8.74 8.74 5.48
N LEU A 185 -7.60 8.03 5.45
CA LEU A 185 -7.59 6.58 5.26
C LEU A 185 -8.30 5.86 6.42
N ILE A 186 -8.00 6.23 7.68
CA ILE A 186 -8.64 5.65 8.87
C ILE A 186 -10.15 5.90 8.85
N GLU A 187 -10.59 7.13 8.60
CA GLU A 187 -12.01 7.50 8.56
C GLU A 187 -12.74 6.72 7.46
N THR A 188 -12.18 6.65 6.26
CA THR A 188 -12.75 5.90 5.14
C THR A 188 -12.81 4.41 5.45
N SER A 189 -11.77 3.84 6.06
CA SER A 189 -11.73 2.43 6.46
C SER A 189 -12.83 2.10 7.46
N ARG A 190 -13.02 2.93 8.47
CA ARG A 190 -14.10 2.76 9.46
C ARG A 190 -15.49 2.81 8.82
N LEU A 191 -15.71 3.76 7.91
CA LEU A 191 -17.00 3.93 7.22
C LEU A 191 -17.35 2.75 6.31
N LEU A 192 -16.36 2.16 5.63
CA LEU A 192 -16.59 1.05 4.70
C LEU A 192 -16.68 -0.29 5.43
N SER A 193 -15.92 -0.51 6.52
CA SER A 193 -16.01 -1.75 7.32
C SER A 193 -17.40 -1.94 7.92
N THR A 194 -18.05 -0.88 8.39
CA THR A 194 -19.42 -0.95 8.95
C THR A 194 -20.50 -1.32 7.93
N ARG A 195 -20.25 -1.16 6.62
CA ARG A 195 -21.18 -1.55 5.55
C ARG A 195 -21.10 -3.02 5.17
N ILE A 196 -20.00 -3.70 5.49
CA ILE A 196 -19.78 -5.11 5.15
C ILE A 196 -20.43 -6.03 6.21
N GLU A 197 -20.62 -5.54 7.42
CA GLU A 197 -21.25 -6.27 8.53
C GLU A 197 -22.80 -6.15 8.56
N ALA A 198 -23.38 -5.30 7.74
CA ALA A 198 -24.82 -5.06 7.63
C ALA A 198 -25.42 -5.77 6.40
#